data_200943f655c668603bcabd65551c01f7
#
_entry.id   200943f655c668603bcabd65551c01f7
#
_cell.length_a   1.000
_cell.length_b   1.000
_cell.length_c   1.000
_cell.angle_alpha   90.00
_cell.angle_beta   90.00
_cell.angle_gamma   90.00
#
_symmetry.space_group_name_H-M   'P 1'
#
loop_
_entity.id
_entity.type
_entity.pdbx_description
1 polymer ?
#
loop_
_entity_poly.entity_id
_entity_poly.type
_entity_poly.pdbx_seq_one_letter_code
_entity_poly.pdbx_strand_id
1 'polypeptide(L)'
;HSIMLGYSMLANFGAKPFETDNEIFGYYQYDSPKFKAYAGVIPRYKEIGDYPSAFLSDSVRYFDPNLTGLLLQYQGGRGYVEFGCDWNSMITNEKREKFLLFSAGRIRYGLFYAGYHLTMYHHAGTYLEDGVVDNVLIHPHVGLDLAEVARMEKLSVQAGWLQAFQNDRKYVGDYVTPGGVQIEAHVQKWNFGIHNTFYAGDNLMPYYVAPFDNLDYGPGLYWGEPFYRTDNIYDRLEIYWQPVRTSLMNLRVSSVHHYDGHKWGWQQKIIFTVNLGQNRIFNKK
;
A
#
# COMPACT_ATOMS: atom_id res chain seq x y z
N HIS A 1 -6.54 14.76 -21.55
CA HIS A 1 -7.68 14.83 -20.62
C HIS A 1 -8.67 13.73 -20.97
N SER A 2 -9.09 12.93 -19.99
CA SER A 2 -10.12 11.89 -20.16
C SER A 2 -10.94 11.72 -18.88
N ILE A 3 -12.15 11.20 -19.06
CA ILE A 3 -12.99 10.74 -17.96
C ILE A 3 -13.09 9.23 -18.09
N MET A 4 -12.83 8.54 -16.99
CA MET A 4 -12.87 7.08 -16.90
C MET A 4 -14.03 6.68 -15.99
N LEU A 5 -14.77 5.67 -16.41
CA LEU A 5 -15.83 5.04 -15.61
C LEU A 5 -15.57 3.55 -15.55
N GLY A 6 -15.87 2.95 -14.43
CA GLY A 6 -15.71 1.52 -14.22
C GLY A 6 -16.58 0.99 -13.11
N TYR A 7 -16.51 -0.29 -12.91
CA TYR A 7 -17.24 -1.02 -11.89
C TYR A 7 -16.29 -1.97 -11.19
N SER A 8 -16.30 -1.94 -9.87
CA SER A 8 -15.56 -2.85 -9.00
C SER A 8 -16.54 -3.76 -8.27
N MET A 9 -16.25 -5.04 -8.25
CA MET A 9 -17.02 -6.04 -7.51
C MET A 9 -16.04 -6.93 -6.75
N LEU A 10 -16.24 -7.03 -5.44
CA LEU A 10 -15.55 -7.99 -4.59
C LEU A 10 -16.54 -9.11 -4.25
N ALA A 11 -16.23 -10.35 -4.63
CA ALA A 11 -17.02 -11.52 -4.29
C ALA A 11 -16.15 -12.51 -3.51
N ASN A 12 -16.53 -12.78 -2.27
CA ASN A 12 -15.89 -13.82 -1.46
C ASN A 12 -16.38 -15.20 -1.87
N PHE A 13 -15.54 -16.23 -1.74
CA PHE A 13 -15.95 -17.61 -1.97
C PHE A 13 -17.10 -18.00 -1.03
N GLY A 14 -18.18 -18.52 -1.59
CA GLY A 14 -19.39 -18.90 -0.85
C GLY A 14 -20.40 -17.77 -0.63
N ALA A 15 -20.07 -16.52 -0.97
CA ALA A 15 -21.05 -15.44 -0.99
C ALA A 15 -21.95 -15.56 -2.22
N LYS A 16 -23.21 -15.10 -2.09
CA LYS A 16 -24.09 -15.00 -3.25
C LYS A 16 -23.60 -13.92 -4.20
N PRO A 17 -23.72 -14.11 -5.53
CA PRO A 17 -23.41 -13.06 -6.49
C PRO A 17 -24.20 -11.80 -6.17
N PHE A 18 -23.54 -10.65 -6.21
CA PHE A 18 -24.12 -9.32 -5.96
C PHE A 18 -24.56 -9.00 -4.50
N GLU A 19 -24.30 -9.87 -3.53
CA GLU A 19 -24.48 -9.57 -2.09
C GLU A 19 -23.20 -8.99 -1.45
N THR A 20 -22.15 -8.72 -2.23
CA THR A 20 -20.86 -8.22 -1.78
C THR A 20 -20.66 -6.76 -2.17
N ASP A 21 -19.61 -6.13 -1.64
CA ASP A 21 -19.29 -4.74 -1.90
C ASP A 21 -19.13 -4.47 -3.39
N ASN A 22 -20.04 -3.65 -3.91
CA ASN A 22 -20.08 -3.25 -5.30
C ASN A 22 -19.91 -1.74 -5.39
N GLU A 23 -19.02 -1.27 -6.23
CA GLU A 23 -18.72 0.14 -6.38
C GLU A 23 -18.70 0.53 -7.86
N ILE A 24 -19.45 1.58 -8.21
CA ILE A 24 -19.26 2.29 -9.47
C ILE A 24 -18.23 3.37 -9.21
N PHE A 25 -17.11 3.34 -9.91
CA PHE A 25 -16.07 4.34 -9.78
C PHE A 25 -15.95 5.20 -11.03
N GLY A 26 -15.54 6.44 -10.82
CA GLY A 26 -15.29 7.35 -11.92
C GLY A 26 -14.26 8.39 -11.52
N TYR A 27 -13.36 8.70 -12.44
CA TYR A 27 -12.33 9.70 -12.22
C TYR A 27 -11.98 10.46 -13.49
N TYR A 28 -11.59 11.70 -13.29
CA TYR A 28 -10.93 12.51 -14.30
C TYR A 28 -9.44 12.18 -14.32
N GLN A 29 -8.84 12.11 -15.51
CA GLN A 29 -7.42 11.91 -15.72
C GLN A 29 -6.84 12.99 -16.63
N TYR A 30 -5.78 13.64 -16.16
CA TYR A 30 -4.85 14.42 -16.95
C TYR A 30 -3.57 13.61 -17.15
N ASP A 31 -3.08 13.50 -18.37
CA ASP A 31 -1.88 12.73 -18.72
C ASP A 31 -0.98 13.56 -19.63
N SER A 32 0.26 13.76 -19.22
CA SER A 32 1.34 14.37 -20.01
C SER A 32 2.60 13.50 -19.91
N PRO A 33 3.64 13.73 -20.71
CA PRO A 33 4.83 12.87 -20.71
C PRO A 33 5.52 12.70 -19.36
N LYS A 34 5.39 13.67 -18.46
CA LYS A 34 6.05 13.63 -17.14
C LYS A 34 5.11 13.78 -15.98
N PHE A 35 3.91 14.30 -16.20
CA PHE A 35 2.99 14.59 -15.10
C PHE A 35 1.63 13.95 -15.36
N LYS A 36 1.09 13.27 -14.36
CA LYS A 36 -0.26 12.72 -14.36
C LYS A 36 -1.01 13.21 -13.13
N ALA A 37 -2.28 13.50 -13.31
CA ALA A 37 -3.18 13.87 -12.23
C ALA A 37 -4.51 13.13 -12.39
N TYR A 38 -5.03 12.66 -11.28
CA TYR A 38 -6.30 11.95 -11.22
C TYR A 38 -7.16 12.58 -10.10
N ALA A 39 -8.47 12.69 -10.33
CA ALA A 39 -9.41 13.18 -9.32
C ALA A 39 -10.73 12.41 -9.41
N GLY A 40 -11.24 11.96 -8.28
CA GLY A 40 -12.46 11.17 -8.18
C GLY A 40 -12.23 9.85 -7.43
N VAL A 41 -12.92 8.78 -7.83
CA VAL A 41 -12.69 7.42 -7.30
C VAL A 41 -11.72 6.70 -8.24
N ILE A 42 -10.47 6.53 -7.79
CA ILE A 42 -9.31 6.17 -8.61
C ILE A 42 -8.83 4.78 -8.20
N PRO A 43 -8.70 3.81 -9.11
CA PRO A 43 -8.15 2.51 -8.77
C PRO A 43 -6.70 2.60 -8.26
N ARG A 44 -6.38 1.93 -7.15
CA ARG A 44 -5.04 1.93 -6.54
C ARG A 44 -3.94 1.37 -7.44
N TYR A 45 -4.27 0.59 -8.49
CA TYR A 45 -3.27 0.16 -9.46
C TYR A 45 -2.68 1.31 -10.30
N LYS A 46 -3.23 2.53 -10.18
CA LYS A 46 -2.64 3.76 -10.75
C LYS A 46 -1.49 4.32 -9.92
N GLU A 47 -1.40 3.94 -8.64
CA GLU A 47 -0.27 4.30 -7.79
C GLU A 47 1.04 3.78 -8.41
N ILE A 48 2.09 4.59 -8.34
CA ILE A 48 3.44 4.25 -8.82
C ILE A 48 4.44 4.09 -7.67
N GLY A 49 4.06 4.55 -6.47
CA GLY A 49 4.79 4.28 -5.25
C GLY A 49 4.71 2.79 -4.92
N ASP A 50 5.88 2.15 -4.75
CA ASP A 50 5.97 0.75 -4.32
C ASP A 50 5.90 0.70 -2.79
N TYR A 51 4.70 0.97 -2.24
CA TYR A 51 4.49 1.08 -0.79
C TYR A 51 4.72 -0.25 -0.11
N PRO A 52 5.66 -0.34 0.87
CA PRO A 52 5.88 -1.53 1.67
C PRO A 52 4.63 -1.97 2.44
N SER A 53 4.61 -3.23 2.86
CA SER A 53 3.51 -3.79 3.65
C SER A 53 3.30 -3.11 5.01
N ALA A 54 4.27 -2.36 5.51
CA ALA A 54 4.10 -1.47 6.67
C ALA A 54 3.11 -0.32 6.42
N PHE A 55 2.96 0.11 5.16
CA PHE A 55 2.10 1.22 4.73
C PHE A 55 0.74 0.74 4.23
N LEU A 56 0.75 -0.26 3.34
CA LEU A 56 -0.45 -0.83 2.74
C LEU A 56 -0.37 -2.36 2.78
N SER A 57 -1.21 -2.96 3.59
CA SER A 57 -1.31 -4.42 3.69
C SER A 57 -1.86 -5.04 2.43
N ASP A 58 -1.63 -6.34 2.24
CA ASP A 58 -2.28 -7.11 1.19
C ASP A 58 -3.81 -7.03 1.31
N SER A 59 -4.33 -7.01 2.54
CA SER A 59 -5.76 -6.90 2.82
C SER A 59 -6.36 -5.60 2.27
N VAL A 60 -5.73 -4.45 2.52
CA VAL A 60 -6.16 -3.16 1.97
C VAL A 60 -6.19 -3.18 0.44
N ARG A 61 -5.15 -3.73 -0.19
CA ARG A 61 -5.07 -3.80 -1.66
C ARG A 61 -6.22 -4.60 -2.31
N TYR A 62 -6.81 -5.54 -1.58
CA TYR A 62 -7.92 -6.37 -2.07
C TYR A 62 -9.29 -5.84 -1.67
N PHE A 63 -9.45 -5.39 -0.42
CA PHE A 63 -10.75 -4.99 0.12
C PHE A 63 -11.05 -3.51 -0.08
N ASP A 64 -10.02 -2.67 -0.33
CA ASP A 64 -10.13 -1.26 -0.66
C ASP A 64 -9.29 -0.93 -1.91
N PRO A 65 -9.70 -1.44 -3.09
CA PRO A 65 -8.92 -1.34 -4.33
C PRO A 65 -8.96 0.04 -4.97
N ASN A 66 -9.76 0.96 -4.46
CA ASN A 66 -9.91 2.31 -4.98
C ASN A 66 -9.57 3.33 -3.90
N LEU A 67 -9.01 4.46 -4.30
CA LEU A 67 -8.88 5.65 -3.47
C LEU A 67 -9.90 6.71 -3.89
N THR A 68 -10.46 7.44 -2.95
CA THR A 68 -11.43 8.51 -3.21
C THR A 68 -10.77 9.85 -2.96
N GLY A 69 -10.45 10.59 -4.04
CA GLY A 69 -9.84 11.92 -3.89
C GLY A 69 -8.92 12.32 -5.03
N LEU A 70 -7.63 12.48 -4.74
CA LEU A 70 -6.64 13.04 -5.65
C LEU A 70 -5.37 12.18 -5.69
N LEU A 71 -4.81 12.00 -6.88
CA LEU A 71 -3.51 11.37 -7.08
C LEU A 71 -2.70 12.20 -8.09
N LEU A 72 -1.52 12.65 -7.70
CA LEU A 72 -0.60 13.45 -8.50
C LEU A 72 0.72 12.69 -8.66
N GLN A 73 1.24 12.62 -9.88
CA GLN A 73 2.45 11.89 -10.19
C GLN A 73 3.34 12.69 -11.11
N TYR A 74 4.62 12.74 -10.79
CA TYR A 74 5.68 13.22 -11.66
C TYR A 74 6.66 12.08 -11.93
N GLN A 75 6.95 11.80 -13.19
CA GLN A 75 7.94 10.80 -13.61
C GLN A 75 8.97 11.46 -14.54
N GLY A 76 10.22 11.46 -14.10
CA GLY A 76 11.36 11.91 -14.89
C GLY A 76 12.24 10.74 -15.34
N GLY A 77 13.28 11.01 -16.11
CA GLY A 77 14.20 9.99 -16.61
C GLY A 77 15.02 9.27 -15.50
N ARG A 78 15.10 9.86 -14.30
CA ARG A 78 15.88 9.31 -13.18
C ARG A 78 15.05 8.96 -11.96
N GLY A 79 13.75 9.21 -11.97
CA GLY A 79 12.95 8.94 -10.78
C GLY A 79 11.52 9.45 -10.90
N TYR A 80 10.79 9.32 -9.80
CA TYR A 80 9.41 9.73 -9.69
C TYR A 80 9.13 10.35 -8.30
N VAL A 81 8.06 11.11 -8.24
CA VAL A 81 7.39 11.53 -7.00
C VAL A 81 5.90 11.33 -7.20
N GLU A 82 5.26 10.81 -6.19
CA GLU A 82 3.81 10.62 -6.10
C GLU A 82 3.28 11.26 -4.83
N PHE A 83 2.11 11.86 -4.93
CA PHE A 83 1.33 12.35 -3.79
C PHE A 83 -0.14 11.96 -4.00
N GLY A 84 -0.77 11.44 -2.96
CA GLY A 84 -2.19 11.11 -2.97
C GLY A 84 -2.90 11.56 -1.70
N CYS A 85 -4.20 11.79 -1.87
CA CYS A 85 -5.14 12.02 -0.79
C CYS A 85 -6.32 11.09 -1.00
N ASP A 86 -6.58 10.24 -0.03
CA ASP A 86 -7.69 9.30 -0.02
C ASP A 86 -8.65 9.64 1.11
N TRP A 87 -9.85 10.09 0.76
CA TRP A 87 -10.86 10.53 1.69
C TRP A 87 -11.81 9.38 2.03
N ASN A 88 -11.65 8.79 3.19
CA ASN A 88 -12.34 7.56 3.56
C ASN A 88 -13.70 7.81 4.22
N SER A 89 -13.87 8.92 4.94
CA SER A 89 -15.12 9.22 5.64
C SER A 89 -15.26 10.70 5.96
N MET A 90 -16.45 11.26 5.76
CA MET A 90 -16.83 12.58 6.24
C MET A 90 -17.31 12.50 7.69
N ILE A 91 -17.08 13.58 8.46
CA ILE A 91 -17.59 13.72 9.81
C ILE A 91 -19.12 13.83 9.82
N THR A 92 -19.74 13.02 10.68
CA THR A 92 -21.18 13.10 11.00
C THR A 92 -21.39 12.89 12.50
N ASN A 93 -22.64 12.78 12.96
CA ASN A 93 -22.94 12.38 14.34
C ASN A 93 -22.51 10.93 14.65
N GLU A 94 -22.43 10.07 13.63
CA GLU A 94 -22.16 8.63 13.78
C GLU A 94 -20.81 8.21 13.16
N LYS A 95 -20.32 8.98 12.17
CA LYS A 95 -19.09 8.65 11.44
C LYS A 95 -17.96 9.62 11.78
N ARG A 96 -16.78 9.06 11.97
CA ARG A 96 -15.54 9.81 12.17
C ARG A 96 -15.01 10.33 10.85
N GLU A 97 -14.41 11.53 10.86
CA GLU A 97 -13.63 12.00 9.72
C GLU A 97 -12.34 11.20 9.61
N LYS A 98 -12.12 10.64 8.42
CA LYS A 98 -10.94 9.82 8.14
C LYS A 98 -10.41 10.12 6.75
N PHE A 99 -9.12 10.42 6.64
CA PHE A 99 -8.43 10.51 5.36
C PHE A 99 -6.96 10.09 5.47
N LEU A 100 -6.43 9.57 4.37
CA LEU A 100 -5.04 9.18 4.23
C LEU A 100 -4.35 10.11 3.24
N LEU A 101 -3.32 10.83 3.69
CA LEU A 101 -2.35 11.45 2.80
C LEU A 101 -1.17 10.49 2.64
N PHE A 102 -0.72 10.32 1.41
CA PHE A 102 0.42 9.45 1.13
C PHE A 102 1.33 10.04 0.07
N SER A 103 2.60 9.74 0.16
CA SER A 103 3.60 10.17 -0.81
C SER A 103 4.71 9.13 -0.93
N ALA A 104 5.23 8.97 -2.13
CA ALA A 104 6.42 8.19 -2.39
C ALA A 104 7.29 8.89 -3.41
N GLY A 105 8.60 8.69 -3.29
CA GLY A 105 9.54 9.19 -4.28
C GLY A 105 10.77 8.31 -4.35
N ARG A 106 11.35 8.23 -5.55
CA ARG A 106 12.60 7.50 -5.80
C ARG A 106 13.43 8.24 -6.83
N ILE A 107 14.73 8.34 -6.58
CA ILE A 107 15.74 8.78 -7.54
C ILE A 107 16.78 7.68 -7.74
N ARG A 108 17.18 7.45 -8.99
CA ARG A 108 18.15 6.43 -9.37
C ARG A 108 19.39 7.06 -9.99
N TYR A 109 20.57 6.52 -9.60
CA TYR A 109 21.87 6.85 -10.19
C TYR A 109 22.67 5.55 -10.41
N GLY A 110 22.76 5.10 -11.65
CA GLY A 110 23.38 3.80 -11.98
C GLY A 110 22.63 2.65 -11.31
N LEU A 111 23.35 1.86 -10.53
CA LEU A 111 22.81 0.74 -9.76
C LEU A 111 22.16 1.17 -8.44
N PHE A 112 22.49 2.36 -7.95
CA PHE A 112 22.01 2.87 -6.67
C PHE A 112 20.69 3.62 -6.85
N TYR A 113 19.84 3.55 -5.82
CA TYR A 113 18.69 4.43 -5.69
C TYR A 113 18.50 4.85 -4.23
N ALA A 114 17.87 5.99 -4.07
CA ALA A 114 17.37 6.48 -2.80
C ALA A 114 15.89 6.84 -2.95
N GLY A 115 15.12 6.65 -1.91
CA GLY A 115 13.70 6.96 -1.94
C GLY A 115 13.12 7.16 -0.56
N TYR A 116 11.83 7.45 -0.56
CA TYR A 116 11.03 7.56 0.66
C TYR A 116 9.61 7.08 0.41
N HIS A 117 8.96 6.65 1.48
CA HIS A 117 7.52 6.50 1.60
C HIS A 117 7.05 7.30 2.80
N LEU A 118 5.88 7.89 2.71
CA LEU A 118 5.25 8.66 3.77
C LEU A 118 3.75 8.42 3.73
N THR A 119 3.15 8.23 4.89
CA THR A 119 1.71 8.31 5.07
C THR A 119 1.40 9.16 6.29
N MET A 120 0.28 9.89 6.23
CA MET A 120 -0.36 10.54 7.36
C MET A 120 -1.82 10.15 7.34
N TYR A 121 -2.22 9.33 8.29
CA TYR A 121 -3.61 8.97 8.45
C TYR A 121 -4.25 9.81 9.55
N HIS A 122 -5.23 10.62 9.14
CA HIS A 122 -6.04 11.42 10.03
C HIS A 122 -7.28 10.62 10.44
N HIS A 123 -7.43 10.42 11.75
CA HIS A 123 -8.57 9.75 12.34
C HIS A 123 -9.16 10.65 13.42
N ALA A 124 -10.19 11.42 13.05
CA ALA A 124 -10.84 12.39 13.94
C ALA A 124 -12.03 11.79 14.71
N GLY A 125 -12.65 12.58 15.53
CA GLY A 125 -13.90 12.26 16.22
C GLY A 125 -15.14 12.32 15.32
N THR A 126 -16.29 12.29 15.95
CA THR A 126 -17.61 12.60 15.36
C THR A 126 -18.06 13.98 15.82
N TYR A 127 -19.22 14.47 15.37
CA TYR A 127 -19.79 15.70 15.94
C TYR A 127 -20.20 15.56 17.42
N LEU A 128 -20.37 14.33 17.91
CA LEU A 128 -20.78 14.04 19.27
C LEU A 128 -19.64 13.58 20.18
N GLU A 129 -18.55 13.06 19.60
CA GLU A 129 -17.42 12.53 20.32
C GLU A 129 -16.12 13.15 19.84
N ASP A 130 -15.48 13.92 20.70
CA ASP A 130 -14.15 14.46 20.44
C ASP A 130 -13.09 13.37 20.45
N GLY A 131 -12.05 13.59 19.66
CA GLY A 131 -10.85 12.76 19.63
C GLY A 131 -10.20 12.78 18.26
N VAL A 132 -8.89 12.96 18.25
CA VAL A 132 -8.07 12.90 17.04
C VAL A 132 -6.89 12.01 17.34
N VAL A 133 -6.67 11.04 16.46
CA VAL A 133 -5.45 10.25 16.47
C VAL A 133 -4.63 10.64 15.24
N ASP A 134 -3.43 11.16 15.49
CA ASP A 134 -2.43 11.38 14.45
C ASP A 134 -1.65 10.08 14.26
N ASN A 135 -1.52 9.65 13.02
CA ASN A 135 -0.74 8.46 12.68
C ASN A 135 0.07 8.76 11.41
N VAL A 136 1.33 9.11 11.61
CA VAL A 136 2.29 9.38 10.54
C VAL A 136 3.31 8.27 10.52
N LEU A 137 3.62 7.74 9.33
CA LEU A 137 4.68 6.77 9.11
C LEU A 137 5.57 7.24 7.98
N ILE A 138 6.88 7.22 8.19
CA ILE A 138 7.89 7.57 7.19
C ILE A 138 8.92 6.46 7.04
N HIS A 139 9.44 6.30 5.81
CA HIS A 139 10.45 5.29 5.46
C HIS A 139 11.45 5.84 4.43
N PRO A 140 12.46 6.63 4.84
CA PRO A 140 13.61 6.88 3.99
C PRO A 140 14.41 5.59 3.79
N HIS A 141 14.84 5.33 2.55
CA HIS A 141 15.57 4.12 2.21
C HIS A 141 16.59 4.37 1.09
N VAL A 142 17.60 3.50 1.04
CA VAL A 142 18.56 3.40 -0.04
C VAL A 142 18.63 1.97 -0.53
N GLY A 143 18.97 1.77 -1.80
CA GLY A 143 19.02 0.42 -2.34
C GLY A 143 19.91 0.28 -3.58
N LEU A 144 20.05 -0.96 -3.98
CA LEU A 144 20.75 -1.40 -5.16
C LEU A 144 19.80 -2.19 -6.06
N ASP A 145 19.83 -1.90 -7.35
CA ASP A 145 19.16 -2.68 -8.39
C ASP A 145 20.23 -3.28 -9.31
N LEU A 146 20.40 -4.57 -9.19
CA LEU A 146 21.43 -5.34 -9.88
C LEU A 146 20.85 -6.21 -11.01
N ALA A 147 19.54 -6.08 -11.31
CA ALA A 147 18.83 -6.95 -12.24
C ALA A 147 19.47 -6.99 -13.64
N GLU A 148 19.83 -5.81 -14.17
CA GLU A 148 20.44 -5.69 -15.49
C GLU A 148 21.84 -6.34 -15.56
N VAL A 149 22.70 -6.06 -14.57
CA VAL A 149 24.06 -6.59 -14.49
C VAL A 149 24.07 -8.10 -14.33
N ALA A 150 23.17 -8.61 -13.49
CA ALA A 150 23.04 -10.05 -13.24
C ALA A 150 22.24 -10.79 -14.32
N ARG A 151 21.64 -10.08 -15.29
CA ARG A 151 20.74 -10.62 -16.32
C ARG A 151 19.57 -11.39 -15.67
N MET A 152 18.99 -10.80 -14.66
CA MET A 152 17.83 -11.31 -13.93
C MET A 152 16.61 -10.41 -14.18
N GLU A 153 15.42 -10.94 -13.98
CA GLU A 153 14.19 -10.17 -14.08
C GLU A 153 14.04 -9.18 -12.93
N LYS A 154 14.48 -9.61 -11.73
CA LYS A 154 14.63 -8.77 -10.54
C LYS A 154 15.82 -9.24 -9.72
N LEU A 155 16.60 -8.31 -9.26
CA LEU A 155 17.64 -8.50 -8.25
C LEU A 155 17.88 -7.16 -7.58
N SER A 156 17.24 -6.95 -6.45
CA SER A 156 17.37 -5.70 -5.69
C SER A 156 17.45 -5.96 -4.20
N VAL A 157 18.13 -5.07 -3.51
CA VAL A 157 18.14 -4.99 -2.07
C VAL A 157 18.01 -3.54 -1.66
N GLN A 158 17.21 -3.28 -0.62
CA GLN A 158 17.10 -1.95 -0.01
C GLN A 158 17.14 -2.06 1.50
N ALA A 159 17.59 -0.99 2.13
CA ALA A 159 17.56 -0.82 3.56
C ALA A 159 17.08 0.60 3.90
N GLY A 160 16.28 0.72 4.93
CA GLY A 160 15.73 1.98 5.38
C GLY A 160 15.34 1.96 6.85
N TRP A 161 14.85 3.10 7.31
CA TRP A 161 14.37 3.30 8.66
C TRP A 161 12.88 3.63 8.63
N LEU A 162 12.08 2.77 9.27
CA LEU A 162 10.67 3.07 9.53
C LEU A 162 10.56 3.88 10.81
N GLN A 163 9.87 5.02 10.75
CA GLN A 163 9.61 5.88 11.90
C GLN A 163 8.13 6.25 11.93
N ALA A 164 7.45 5.88 13.00
CA ALA A 164 6.10 6.35 13.25
C ALA A 164 6.09 7.54 14.19
N PHE A 165 5.09 8.41 14.03
CA PHE A 165 4.75 9.49 14.94
C PHE A 165 3.25 9.41 15.18
N GLN A 166 2.85 9.04 16.40
CA GLN A 166 1.46 8.76 16.72
C GLN A 166 1.08 9.49 18.00
N ASN A 167 -0.09 10.09 18.00
CA ASN A 167 -0.63 10.76 19.17
C ASN A 167 -2.15 10.62 19.23
N ASP A 168 -2.64 9.96 20.25
CA ASP A 168 -4.03 10.10 20.65
C ASP A 168 -4.16 11.36 21.49
N ARG A 169 -4.62 12.45 20.86
CA ARG A 169 -4.65 13.78 21.48
C ARG A 169 -5.58 13.86 22.68
N LYS A 170 -6.56 12.97 22.79
CA LYS A 170 -7.53 12.97 23.88
C LYS A 170 -7.05 12.20 25.12
N TYR A 171 -6.45 11.02 24.90
CA TYR A 171 -6.15 10.09 25.98
C TYR A 171 -4.66 10.05 26.34
N VAL A 172 -3.77 10.40 25.42
CA VAL A 172 -2.32 10.37 25.63
C VAL A 172 -1.72 11.76 25.67
N GLY A 173 -2.03 12.60 24.66
CA GLY A 173 -1.57 13.99 24.59
C GLY A 173 -0.15 14.17 24.05
N ASP A 174 0.71 13.17 24.19
CA ASP A 174 2.11 13.18 23.73
C ASP A 174 2.33 12.25 22.54
N TYR A 175 3.38 12.53 21.76
CA TYR A 175 3.75 11.66 20.62
C TYR A 175 4.51 10.43 21.09
N VAL A 176 4.02 9.27 20.66
CA VAL A 176 4.75 8.00 20.70
C VAL A 176 5.48 7.85 19.37
N THR A 177 6.78 7.54 19.40
CA THR A 177 7.64 7.58 18.20
C THR A 177 8.40 6.27 17.99
N PRO A 178 7.68 5.14 17.80
CA PRO A 178 8.33 3.85 17.55
C PRO A 178 9.02 3.83 16.20
N GLY A 179 10.13 3.11 16.10
CA GLY A 179 10.88 2.98 14.86
C GLY A 179 11.74 1.75 14.78
N GLY A 180 12.25 1.47 13.58
CA GLY A 180 13.11 0.32 13.34
C GLY A 180 13.68 0.27 11.93
N VAL A 181 14.64 -0.63 11.76
CA VAL A 181 15.27 -0.89 10.46
C VAL A 181 14.41 -1.84 9.65
N GLN A 182 14.21 -1.54 8.37
CA GLN A 182 13.63 -2.46 7.40
C GLN A 182 14.64 -2.75 6.29
N ILE A 183 14.76 -4.04 5.95
CA ILE A 183 15.55 -4.52 4.82
C ILE A 183 14.63 -5.30 3.90
N GLU A 184 14.68 -5.02 2.61
CA GLU A 184 13.93 -5.77 1.61
C GLU A 184 14.87 -6.30 0.55
N ALA A 185 14.65 -7.57 0.14
CA ALA A 185 15.37 -8.22 -0.94
C ALA A 185 14.38 -8.85 -1.91
N HIS A 186 14.62 -8.63 -3.21
CA HIS A 186 13.76 -9.18 -4.25
C HIS A 186 14.62 -9.84 -5.33
N VAL A 187 14.39 -11.11 -5.56
CA VAL A 187 15.08 -11.92 -6.57
C VAL A 187 14.03 -12.56 -7.48
N GLN A 188 14.19 -12.46 -8.80
CA GLN A 188 13.34 -13.15 -9.78
C GLN A 188 14.13 -13.59 -11.00
N LYS A 189 13.97 -14.86 -11.37
CA LYS A 189 14.48 -15.43 -12.62
C LYS A 189 13.58 -16.54 -13.12
N TRP A 190 13.39 -16.65 -14.46
CA TRP A 190 12.57 -17.69 -15.10
C TRP A 190 11.15 -17.81 -14.52
N ASN A 191 10.52 -16.68 -14.24
CA ASN A 191 9.20 -16.60 -13.64
C ASN A 191 9.10 -17.08 -12.18
N PHE A 192 10.18 -17.55 -11.54
CA PHE A 192 10.24 -17.80 -10.10
C PHE A 192 10.86 -16.64 -9.38
N GLY A 193 10.30 -16.28 -8.23
CA GLY A 193 10.83 -15.19 -7.44
C GLY A 193 10.69 -15.40 -5.95
N ILE A 194 11.51 -14.65 -5.23
CA ILE A 194 11.52 -14.55 -3.77
C ILE A 194 11.53 -13.08 -3.43
N HIS A 195 10.62 -12.67 -2.57
CA HIS A 195 10.59 -11.34 -1.98
C HIS A 195 10.59 -11.49 -0.46
N ASN A 196 11.62 -10.95 0.18
CA ASN A 196 11.76 -10.95 1.63
C ASN A 196 11.72 -9.51 2.16
N THR A 197 11.00 -9.31 3.24
CA THR A 197 10.96 -8.07 4.02
C THR A 197 11.27 -8.43 5.46
N PHE A 198 12.37 -7.91 5.97
CA PHE A 198 12.80 -8.06 7.35
C PHE A 198 12.72 -6.72 8.06
N TYR A 199 12.07 -6.69 9.21
CA TYR A 199 11.97 -5.54 10.09
C TYR A 199 12.52 -5.89 11.48
N ALA A 200 13.27 -4.99 12.09
CA ALA A 200 13.73 -5.09 13.48
C ALA A 200 13.58 -3.73 14.16
N GLY A 201 12.81 -3.67 15.22
CA GLY A 201 12.51 -2.43 15.92
C GLY A 201 11.33 -2.53 16.87
N ASP A 202 10.79 -1.36 17.19
CA ASP A 202 9.67 -1.21 18.12
C ASP A 202 8.33 -1.59 17.46
N ASN A 203 7.31 -1.77 18.30
CA ASN A 203 5.93 -1.91 17.85
C ASN A 203 5.46 -0.64 17.11
N LEU A 204 5.34 -0.69 15.79
CA LEU A 204 4.89 0.44 14.96
C LEU A 204 3.39 0.75 15.09
N MET A 205 2.63 -0.09 15.80
CA MET A 205 1.17 0.01 15.94
C MET A 205 0.72 0.00 17.40
N PRO A 206 1.19 0.94 18.24
CA PRO A 206 0.94 0.93 19.69
C PRO A 206 -0.55 1.03 20.05
N TYR A 207 -1.38 1.64 19.19
CA TYR A 207 -2.82 1.79 19.39
C TYR A 207 -3.66 0.75 18.63
N TYR A 208 -3.05 -0.34 18.14
CA TYR A 208 -3.77 -1.37 17.39
C TYR A 208 -4.87 -2.06 18.21
N VAL A 209 -4.57 -2.36 19.47
CA VAL A 209 -5.57 -2.84 20.42
C VAL A 209 -6.11 -1.62 21.17
N ALA A 210 -7.41 -1.40 21.11
CA ALA A 210 -8.04 -0.26 21.78
C ALA A 210 -7.74 -0.29 23.29
N PRO A 211 -6.89 0.60 23.81
CA PRO A 211 -6.65 0.71 25.25
C PRO A 211 -7.78 1.44 25.96
N PHE A 212 -8.71 2.06 25.22
CA PHE A 212 -9.80 2.89 25.71
C PHE A 212 -11.11 2.50 25.02
N ASP A 213 -12.21 2.55 25.75
CA ASP A 213 -13.54 2.30 25.22
C ASP A 213 -13.93 3.36 24.17
N ASN A 214 -14.68 2.93 23.16
CA ASN A 214 -15.31 3.78 22.11
C ASN A 214 -14.42 4.32 20.98
N LEU A 215 -13.22 3.80 20.76
CA LEU A 215 -12.40 4.18 19.60
C LEU A 215 -12.23 3.02 18.61
N ASP A 216 -12.34 3.33 17.30
CA ASP A 216 -12.06 2.41 16.21
C ASP A 216 -10.55 2.26 16.00
N TYR A 217 -9.88 1.50 16.84
CA TYR A 217 -8.48 1.14 16.67
C TYR A 217 -8.32 -0.09 15.77
N GLY A 218 -7.10 -0.56 15.62
CA GLY A 218 -6.79 -1.71 14.78
C GLY A 218 -6.94 -1.41 13.29
N PRO A 219 -7.73 -2.19 12.55
CA PRO A 219 -7.96 -1.96 11.11
C PRO A 219 -8.57 -0.59 10.79
N GLY A 220 -9.19 0.06 11.78
CA GLY A 220 -9.72 1.42 11.65
C GLY A 220 -8.65 2.51 11.66
N LEU A 221 -7.46 2.22 12.20
CA LEU A 221 -6.37 3.19 12.36
C LEU A 221 -5.12 2.84 11.53
N TYR A 222 -4.87 1.56 11.25
CA TYR A 222 -3.64 1.09 10.61
C TYR A 222 -3.93 0.40 9.28
N TRP A 223 -3.27 0.85 8.24
CA TRP A 223 -3.38 0.33 6.88
C TRP A 223 -2.32 -0.73 6.54
N GLY A 224 -1.25 -0.79 7.35
CA GLY A 224 -0.17 -1.76 7.20
C GLY A 224 -0.51 -3.14 7.73
N GLU A 225 0.39 -4.09 7.45
CA GLU A 225 0.27 -5.47 7.95
C GLU A 225 0.32 -5.52 9.49
N PRO A 226 -0.63 -6.21 10.15
CA PRO A 226 -0.70 -6.27 11.61
C PRO A 226 0.51 -6.88 12.30
N PHE A 227 1.41 -7.53 11.56
CA PHE A 227 2.64 -8.11 12.10
C PHE A 227 3.67 -7.07 12.55
N TYR A 228 3.56 -5.81 12.08
CA TYR A 228 4.39 -4.69 12.59
C TYR A 228 4.03 -4.25 14.01
N ARG A 229 3.14 -4.98 14.71
CA ARG A 229 2.91 -4.88 16.16
C ARG A 229 4.00 -5.54 16.98
N THR A 230 4.93 -6.24 16.34
CA THR A 230 6.06 -6.81 17.06
C THR A 230 6.89 -5.71 17.72
N ASP A 231 7.46 -6.02 18.86
CA ASP A 231 8.42 -5.19 19.61
C ASP A 231 9.85 -5.71 19.46
N ASN A 232 10.10 -6.55 18.47
CA ASN A 232 11.40 -7.18 18.23
C ASN A 232 11.68 -7.31 16.74
N ILE A 233 11.18 -8.38 16.10
CA ILE A 233 11.41 -8.66 14.67
C ILE A 233 10.11 -9.04 13.96
N TYR A 234 10.06 -8.71 12.68
CA TYR A 234 9.09 -9.25 11.74
C TYR A 234 9.79 -9.64 10.45
N ASP A 235 9.57 -10.86 10.00
CA ASP A 235 10.05 -11.36 8.71
C ASP A 235 8.88 -11.83 7.84
N ARG A 236 8.83 -11.32 6.61
CA ARG A 236 7.88 -11.72 5.59
C ARG A 236 8.61 -12.28 4.39
N LEU A 237 8.45 -13.56 4.15
CA LEU A 237 9.02 -14.25 3.01
C LEU A 237 7.91 -14.65 2.04
N GLU A 238 7.95 -14.14 0.82
CA GLU A 238 7.08 -14.56 -0.27
C GLU A 238 7.88 -15.32 -1.33
N ILE A 239 7.50 -16.56 -1.57
CA ILE A 239 8.01 -17.38 -2.67
C ILE A 239 6.89 -17.45 -3.71
N TYR A 240 7.19 -17.14 -4.97
CA TYR A 240 6.16 -17.08 -6.00
C TYR A 240 6.61 -17.64 -7.34
N TRP A 241 5.62 -18.03 -8.12
CA TRP A 241 5.73 -18.46 -9.50
C TRP A 241 4.74 -17.71 -10.37
N GLN A 242 5.20 -17.19 -11.52
CA GLN A 242 4.39 -16.45 -12.49
C GLN A 242 4.38 -17.20 -13.84
N PRO A 243 3.58 -18.28 -13.99
CA PRO A 243 3.56 -19.08 -15.22
C PRO A 243 3.03 -18.33 -16.43
N VAL A 244 2.16 -17.35 -16.22
CA VAL A 244 1.61 -16.50 -17.28
C VAL A 244 1.96 -15.06 -16.96
N ARG A 245 2.65 -14.39 -17.90
CA ARG A 245 3.08 -13.00 -17.78
C ARG A 245 3.06 -12.33 -19.14
N THR A 246 1.89 -11.86 -19.52
CA THR A 246 1.64 -11.14 -20.78
C THR A 246 1.01 -9.78 -20.49
N SER A 247 0.91 -8.93 -21.50
CA SER A 247 0.20 -7.64 -21.35
C SER A 247 -1.30 -7.82 -21.08
N LEU A 248 -1.88 -8.92 -21.56
CA LEU A 248 -3.30 -9.23 -21.39
C LEU A 248 -3.60 -10.00 -20.09
N MET A 249 -2.74 -10.96 -19.74
CA MET A 249 -2.99 -11.87 -18.63
C MET A 249 -1.74 -12.03 -17.75
N ASN A 250 -1.96 -12.10 -16.46
CA ASN A 250 -0.93 -12.42 -15.47
C ASN A 250 -1.50 -13.43 -14.47
N LEU A 251 -0.78 -14.51 -14.24
CA LEU A 251 -1.07 -15.49 -13.18
C LEU A 251 0.11 -15.54 -12.23
N ARG A 252 -0.13 -15.30 -10.96
CA ARG A 252 0.87 -15.43 -9.88
C ARG A 252 0.34 -16.38 -8.81
N VAL A 253 1.13 -17.39 -8.50
CA VAL A 253 0.90 -18.32 -7.40
C VAL A 253 2.00 -18.07 -6.38
N SER A 254 1.66 -17.81 -5.13
CA SER A 254 2.63 -17.53 -4.08
C SER A 254 2.29 -18.17 -2.75
N SER A 255 3.35 -18.47 -2.00
CA SER A 255 3.31 -18.84 -0.59
C SER A 255 3.96 -17.73 0.20
N VAL A 256 3.22 -17.13 1.12
CA VAL A 256 3.68 -16.04 1.97
C VAL A 256 3.79 -16.55 3.39
N HIS A 257 4.93 -16.33 4.00
CA HIS A 257 5.26 -16.73 5.35
C HIS A 257 5.53 -15.47 6.18
N HIS A 258 4.99 -15.44 7.38
CA HIS A 258 5.14 -14.35 8.35
C HIS A 258 5.71 -14.92 9.64
N TYR A 259 6.71 -14.24 10.20
CA TYR A 259 7.28 -14.53 11.50
C TYR A 259 7.41 -13.24 12.30
N ASP A 260 6.79 -13.15 13.45
CA ASP A 260 6.73 -11.94 14.30
C ASP A 260 7.68 -11.96 15.50
N GLY A 261 8.68 -12.85 15.46
CA GLY A 261 9.59 -13.08 16.58
C GLY A 261 9.11 -14.19 17.54
N HIS A 262 7.84 -14.55 17.51
CA HIS A 262 7.23 -15.54 18.40
C HIS A 262 6.41 -16.59 17.65
N LYS A 263 5.63 -16.15 16.65
CA LYS A 263 4.66 -16.98 15.93
C LYS A 263 4.98 -17.01 14.45
N TRP A 264 4.71 -18.15 13.87
CA TRP A 264 4.79 -18.37 12.44
C TRP A 264 3.38 -18.44 11.84
N GLY A 265 3.14 -17.66 10.82
CA GLY A 265 1.93 -17.70 10.02
C GLY A 265 2.25 -17.92 8.55
N TRP A 266 1.33 -18.47 7.78
CA TRP A 266 1.50 -18.62 6.34
C TRP A 266 0.16 -18.54 5.62
N GLN A 267 0.21 -18.12 4.35
CA GLN A 267 -0.95 -18.05 3.47
C GLN A 267 -0.56 -18.43 2.04
N GLN A 268 -1.51 -19.00 1.30
CA GLN A 268 -1.39 -19.28 -0.12
C GLN A 268 -2.19 -18.23 -0.90
N LYS A 269 -1.59 -17.69 -1.98
CA LYS A 269 -2.27 -16.74 -2.85
C LYS A 269 -2.21 -17.20 -4.31
N ILE A 270 -3.33 -17.11 -5.00
CA ILE A 270 -3.42 -17.26 -6.45
C ILE A 270 -4.06 -15.98 -6.98
N ILE A 271 -3.31 -15.22 -7.76
CA ILE A 271 -3.77 -13.96 -8.35
C ILE A 271 -3.79 -14.13 -9.85
N PHE A 272 -4.98 -14.06 -10.44
CA PHE A 272 -5.17 -14.04 -11.88
C PHE A 272 -5.70 -12.68 -12.30
N THR A 273 -4.94 -11.97 -13.12
CA THR A 273 -5.31 -10.64 -13.62
C THR A 273 -5.53 -10.69 -15.12
N VAL A 274 -6.62 -10.11 -15.58
CA VAL A 274 -6.93 -9.92 -17.01
C VAL A 274 -7.14 -8.45 -17.29
N ASN A 275 -6.33 -7.88 -18.20
CA ASN A 275 -6.36 -6.47 -18.58
C ASN A 275 -7.19 -6.28 -19.86
N LEU A 276 -8.50 -6.09 -19.72
CA LEU A 276 -9.40 -5.94 -20.86
C LEU A 276 -9.34 -4.54 -21.51
N GLY A 277 -8.97 -3.50 -20.76
CA GLY A 277 -9.00 -2.10 -21.22
C GLY A 277 -7.80 -1.65 -22.06
N GLN A 278 -6.75 -2.44 -22.18
CA GLN A 278 -5.55 -2.07 -22.97
C GLN A 278 -5.62 -2.51 -24.45
N ASN A 279 -6.53 -3.37 -24.81
CA ASN A 279 -6.72 -3.74 -26.20
C ASN A 279 -7.59 -2.69 -26.89
N ARG A 280 -6.99 -1.99 -27.87
CA ARG A 280 -7.71 -1.13 -28.81
C ARG A 280 -8.69 -1.97 -29.66
N ILE A 281 -9.78 -2.42 -29.04
CA ILE A 281 -10.86 -3.13 -29.75
C ILE A 281 -11.57 -2.19 -30.73
N PHE A 282 -11.33 -0.87 -30.64
CA PHE A 282 -12.02 0.16 -31.44
C PHE A 282 -11.12 1.02 -32.33
N ASN A 283 -9.91 0.61 -32.69
CA ASN A 283 -9.19 1.26 -33.80
C ASN A 283 -9.18 0.36 -35.03
N LYS A 284 -10.36 0.19 -35.65
CA LYS A 284 -10.52 0.02 -37.07
C LYS A 284 -11.07 1.33 -37.61
N LYS A 285 -10.17 2.22 -38.06
CA LYS A 285 -10.12 3.01 -39.30
C LYS A 285 -9.13 4.15 -39.18
#